data_284dfa55916820891a7873cba196adb0
#
_entry.id   284dfa55916820891a7873cba196adb0
#
_cell.length_a   1.000
_cell.length_b   1.000
_cell.length_c   1.000
_cell.angle_alpha   90.00
_cell.angle_beta   90.00
_cell.angle_gamma   90.00
#
_symmetry.space_group_name_H-M   'P 1'
#
loop_
_entity.id
_entity.type
_entity.pdbx_description
1 polymer ?
#
loop_
_entity_poly.entity_id
_entity_poly.type
_entity_poly.pdbx_seq_one_letter_code
_entity_poly.pdbx_strand_id
1 'polypeptide(L)'
;MLQSFKLAIKSIWGNKMRSFLTMLGIIIGVAAVIILVSLVNGYMGSIVESFASMGVNQINVNVTNLTSRTVSVDEMYQFYDEHTDLFDGISPNVTISTTIKKGNDSMTSTSVAGRSEQYLDIKDYDLQLGRNITYSDIVSRQKVCVIGAYVAQELFGSADKAIDETLKIGGYAYKVVGVVEVQDEDDMEDGGTDDFVWLPYTTATSLAKSANINSYTFTVSDTDNAEEAKTL
;
A
#
# COMPACT_ATOMS: atom_id res chain seq x y z
N MET A 1 -40.05 -39.43 -27.29
CA MET A 1 -39.15 -38.84 -26.28
C MET A 1 -39.59 -39.12 -24.82
N LEU A 2 -40.85 -38.94 -24.42
CA LEU A 2 -41.30 -39.22 -23.04
C LEU A 2 -41.17 -40.71 -22.61
N GLN A 3 -41.37 -41.65 -23.53
CA GLN A 3 -41.25 -43.10 -23.23
C GLN A 3 -39.76 -43.48 -22.97
N SER A 4 -38.85 -42.96 -23.77
CA SER A 4 -37.39 -43.21 -23.58
C SER A 4 -36.87 -42.65 -22.25
N PHE A 5 -37.37 -41.48 -21.83
CA PHE A 5 -37.07 -40.89 -20.54
C PHE A 5 -37.61 -41.70 -19.37
N LYS A 6 -38.86 -42.19 -19.46
CA LYS A 6 -39.43 -43.07 -18.46
C LYS A 6 -38.69 -44.40 -18.32
N LEU A 7 -38.25 -44.99 -19.42
CA LEU A 7 -37.43 -46.21 -19.43
C LEU A 7 -36.06 -46.00 -18.81
N ALA A 8 -35.43 -44.87 -19.09
CA ALA A 8 -34.12 -44.49 -18.48
C ALA A 8 -34.23 -44.37 -16.95
N ILE A 9 -35.24 -43.65 -16.45
CA ILE A 9 -35.51 -43.55 -15.00
C ILE A 9 -35.78 -44.90 -14.38
N LYS A 10 -36.59 -45.77 -15.01
CA LYS A 10 -36.90 -47.10 -14.53
C LYS A 10 -35.66 -48.02 -14.47
N SER A 11 -34.71 -47.86 -15.42
CA SER A 11 -33.46 -48.58 -15.45
C SER A 11 -32.54 -48.14 -14.31
N ILE A 12 -32.50 -46.84 -13.99
CA ILE A 12 -31.73 -46.29 -12.86
C ILE A 12 -32.26 -46.85 -11.52
N TRP A 13 -33.61 -46.88 -11.38
CA TRP A 13 -34.25 -47.40 -10.16
C TRP A 13 -34.13 -48.93 -10.02
N GLY A 14 -33.97 -49.65 -11.12
CA GLY A 14 -33.77 -51.12 -11.11
C GLY A 14 -32.38 -51.54 -10.61
N ASN A 15 -31.35 -50.67 -10.75
CA ASN A 15 -29.99 -50.91 -10.32
C ASN A 15 -29.44 -49.81 -9.42
N LYS A 16 -30.17 -49.51 -8.35
CA LYS A 16 -29.91 -48.35 -7.46
C LYS A 16 -28.46 -48.22 -7.00
N MET A 17 -27.81 -49.30 -6.56
CA MET A 17 -26.46 -49.28 -6.06
C MET A 17 -25.43 -48.95 -7.14
N ARG A 18 -25.59 -49.51 -8.37
CA ARG A 18 -24.68 -49.20 -9.47
C ARG A 18 -24.80 -47.74 -9.92
N SER A 19 -26.04 -47.28 -10.06
CA SER A 19 -26.33 -45.90 -10.48
C SER A 19 -25.86 -44.90 -9.42
N PHE A 20 -26.04 -45.21 -8.15
CA PHE A 20 -25.52 -44.35 -7.04
C PHE A 20 -23.99 -44.29 -7.03
N LEU A 21 -23.29 -45.44 -7.16
CA LEU A 21 -21.83 -45.47 -7.18
C LEU A 21 -21.22 -44.72 -8.37
N THR A 22 -21.85 -44.85 -9.57
CA THR A 22 -21.37 -44.10 -10.76
C THR A 22 -21.64 -42.60 -10.64
N MET A 23 -22.80 -42.17 -10.15
CA MET A 23 -23.08 -40.75 -9.88
C MET A 23 -22.14 -40.17 -8.83
N LEU A 24 -21.93 -40.94 -7.74
CA LEU A 24 -20.98 -40.52 -6.68
C LEU A 24 -19.55 -40.33 -7.22
N GLY A 25 -19.07 -41.26 -8.07
CA GLY A 25 -17.77 -41.14 -8.71
C GLY A 25 -17.63 -39.88 -9.59
N ILE A 26 -18.68 -39.56 -10.38
CA ILE A 26 -18.70 -38.36 -11.23
C ILE A 26 -18.71 -37.10 -10.36
N ILE A 27 -19.57 -37.06 -9.31
CA ILE A 27 -19.66 -35.91 -8.41
C ILE A 27 -18.34 -35.65 -7.72
N ILE A 28 -17.71 -36.69 -7.17
CA ILE A 28 -16.40 -36.56 -6.52
C ILE A 28 -15.34 -36.07 -7.53
N GLY A 29 -15.30 -36.64 -8.73
CA GLY A 29 -14.35 -36.25 -9.77
C GLY A 29 -14.50 -34.77 -10.17
N VAL A 30 -15.72 -34.32 -10.44
CA VAL A 30 -15.99 -32.93 -10.81
C VAL A 30 -15.73 -31.99 -9.64
N ALA A 31 -16.17 -32.34 -8.43
CA ALA A 31 -15.94 -31.55 -7.23
C ALA A 31 -14.42 -31.38 -6.94
N ALA A 32 -13.64 -32.45 -7.08
CA ALA A 32 -12.20 -32.40 -6.88
C ALA A 32 -11.51 -31.40 -7.85
N VAL A 33 -11.91 -31.41 -9.12
CA VAL A 33 -11.36 -30.47 -10.12
C VAL A 33 -11.74 -29.03 -9.80
N ILE A 34 -13.02 -28.78 -9.44
CA ILE A 34 -13.49 -27.43 -9.08
C ILE A 34 -12.74 -26.92 -7.85
N ILE A 35 -12.59 -27.74 -6.81
CA ILE A 35 -11.87 -27.38 -5.59
C ILE A 35 -10.42 -27.04 -5.91
N LEU A 36 -9.75 -27.89 -6.71
CA LEU A 36 -8.34 -27.68 -7.08
C LEU A 36 -8.15 -26.36 -7.85
N VAL A 37 -8.99 -26.11 -8.86
CA VAL A 37 -8.91 -24.89 -9.67
C VAL A 37 -9.22 -23.63 -8.82
N SER A 38 -10.24 -23.72 -7.95
CA SER A 38 -10.56 -22.61 -7.05
C SER A 38 -9.46 -22.30 -6.05
N LEU A 39 -8.81 -23.34 -5.51
CA LEU A 39 -7.71 -23.21 -4.58
C LEU A 39 -6.47 -22.60 -5.25
N VAL A 40 -6.12 -23.05 -6.45
CA VAL A 40 -5.01 -22.50 -7.22
C VAL A 40 -5.26 -21.03 -7.58
N ASN A 41 -6.46 -20.70 -8.07
CA ASN A 41 -6.81 -19.31 -8.40
C ASN A 41 -6.81 -18.38 -7.16
N GLY A 42 -7.32 -18.86 -6.04
CA GLY A 42 -7.28 -18.11 -4.78
C GLY A 42 -5.85 -17.88 -4.28
N TYR A 43 -5.00 -18.91 -4.35
CA TYR A 43 -3.61 -18.80 -3.94
C TYR A 43 -2.80 -17.88 -4.86
N MET A 44 -3.02 -17.95 -6.17
CA MET A 44 -2.37 -17.03 -7.13
C MET A 44 -2.81 -15.59 -6.91
N GLY A 45 -4.07 -15.34 -6.58
CA GLY A 45 -4.56 -14.00 -6.19
C GLY A 45 -3.80 -13.45 -4.99
N SER A 46 -3.69 -14.21 -3.91
CA SER A 46 -2.93 -13.79 -2.70
C SER A 46 -1.44 -13.57 -2.97
N ILE A 47 -0.83 -14.36 -3.86
CA ILE A 47 0.58 -14.15 -4.25
C ILE A 47 0.73 -12.82 -5.00
N VAL A 48 -0.12 -12.54 -5.99
CA VAL A 48 -0.07 -11.30 -6.76
C VAL A 48 -0.28 -10.09 -5.84
N GLU A 49 -1.24 -10.17 -4.91
CA GLU A 49 -1.50 -9.13 -3.91
C GLU A 49 -0.30 -8.92 -2.98
N SER A 50 0.33 -10.00 -2.50
CA SER A 50 1.56 -9.91 -1.69
C SER A 50 2.72 -9.27 -2.46
N PHE A 51 2.87 -9.57 -3.75
CA PHE A 51 3.89 -8.93 -4.58
C PHE A 51 3.56 -7.46 -4.86
N ALA A 52 2.29 -7.10 -5.07
CA ALA A 52 1.87 -5.71 -5.24
C ALA A 52 2.20 -4.88 -3.99
N SER A 53 1.91 -5.41 -2.79
CA SER A 53 2.25 -4.74 -1.52
C SER A 53 3.76 -4.61 -1.29
N MET A 54 4.59 -5.50 -1.84
CA MET A 54 6.06 -5.37 -1.84
C MET A 54 6.59 -4.27 -2.76
N GLY A 55 5.71 -3.58 -3.51
CA GLY A 55 6.10 -2.47 -4.38
C GLY A 55 6.78 -2.88 -5.69
N VAL A 56 6.40 -4.03 -6.24
CA VAL A 56 6.94 -4.53 -7.54
C VAL A 56 6.68 -3.54 -8.68
N ASN A 57 5.61 -2.77 -8.56
CA ASN A 57 5.23 -1.72 -9.50
C ASN A 57 5.82 -0.35 -9.14
N GLN A 58 6.72 -0.25 -8.15
CA GLN A 58 7.32 1.00 -7.72
C GLN A 58 8.74 1.16 -8.31
N ILE A 59 9.00 2.33 -8.87
CA ILE A 59 10.32 2.74 -9.34
C ILE A 59 10.82 3.88 -8.47
N ASN A 60 11.95 3.67 -7.80
CA ASN A 60 12.60 4.72 -7.03
C ASN A 60 13.65 5.44 -7.92
N VAL A 61 13.38 6.69 -8.20
CA VAL A 61 14.24 7.56 -9.01
C VAL A 61 15.07 8.44 -8.08
N ASN A 62 16.39 8.35 -8.21
CA ASN A 62 17.30 9.23 -7.49
C ASN A 62 17.91 10.25 -8.46
N VAL A 63 17.65 11.52 -8.21
CA VAL A 63 18.12 12.64 -9.02
C VAL A 63 19.43 13.15 -8.45
N THR A 64 20.48 13.13 -9.26
CA THR A 64 21.75 13.77 -8.89
C THR A 64 21.72 15.22 -9.31
N ASN A 65 21.51 16.11 -8.35
CA ASN A 65 21.56 17.56 -8.57
C ASN A 65 23.03 18.02 -8.66
N LEU A 66 23.43 18.49 -9.82
CA LEU A 66 24.72 19.10 -10.05
C LEU A 66 24.66 20.61 -9.79
N THR A 67 25.79 21.22 -9.46
CA THR A 67 25.90 22.66 -9.18
C THR A 67 25.45 23.54 -10.37
N SER A 68 25.49 22.99 -11.59
CA SER A 68 25.10 23.68 -12.83
C SER A 68 23.67 23.42 -13.27
N ARG A 69 23.00 22.38 -12.74
CA ARG A 69 21.63 22.00 -13.06
C ARG A 69 20.99 21.26 -11.90
N THR A 70 19.92 21.83 -11.39
CA THR A 70 19.07 21.20 -10.37
C THR A 70 17.74 20.86 -11.02
N VAL A 71 17.21 19.67 -10.72
CA VAL A 71 15.86 19.28 -11.11
C VAL A 71 14.92 19.68 -9.97
N SER A 72 13.92 20.48 -10.30
CA SER A 72 12.92 20.92 -9.34
C SER A 72 11.80 19.88 -9.20
N VAL A 73 11.00 20.00 -8.13
CA VAL A 73 9.81 19.16 -7.92
C VAL A 73 8.80 19.37 -9.06
N ASP A 74 8.64 20.62 -9.52
CA ASP A 74 7.71 20.95 -10.60
C ASP A 74 8.11 20.28 -11.92
N GLU A 75 9.41 20.21 -12.23
CA GLU A 75 9.91 19.49 -13.42
C GLU A 75 9.65 17.98 -13.32
N MET A 76 9.73 17.38 -12.12
CA MET A 76 9.41 15.96 -11.93
C MET A 76 7.91 15.69 -12.06
N TYR A 77 7.05 16.59 -11.57
CA TYR A 77 5.61 16.47 -11.80
C TYR A 77 5.24 16.69 -13.27
N GLN A 78 5.90 17.63 -13.97
CA GLN A 78 5.72 17.79 -15.40
C GLN A 78 6.14 16.53 -16.19
N PHE A 79 7.24 15.90 -15.82
CA PHE A 79 7.66 14.61 -16.39
C PHE A 79 6.61 13.52 -16.17
N TYR A 80 6.03 13.45 -14.98
CA TYR A 80 4.93 12.53 -14.68
C TYR A 80 3.69 12.84 -15.54
N ASP A 81 3.30 14.10 -15.68
CA ASP A 81 2.14 14.52 -16.47
C ASP A 81 2.31 14.21 -17.97
N GLU A 82 3.55 14.24 -18.46
CA GLU A 82 3.88 13.89 -19.85
C GLU A 82 3.88 12.38 -20.13
N HIS A 83 3.90 11.52 -19.07
CA HIS A 83 4.01 10.06 -19.17
C HIS A 83 2.93 9.33 -18.34
N THR A 84 1.72 9.88 -18.30
CA THR A 84 0.58 9.28 -17.57
C THR A 84 0.09 7.96 -18.18
N ASP A 85 0.57 7.57 -19.34
CA ASP A 85 0.35 6.26 -19.96
C ASP A 85 1.21 5.16 -19.31
N LEU A 86 2.32 5.52 -18.67
CA LEU A 86 3.25 4.61 -18.02
C LEU A 86 3.19 4.66 -16.50
N PHE A 87 2.87 5.83 -15.92
CA PHE A 87 2.88 6.05 -14.48
C PHE A 87 1.51 6.43 -13.94
N ASP A 88 1.09 5.77 -12.86
CA ASP A 88 -0.16 6.06 -12.14
C ASP A 88 0.03 7.02 -10.97
N GLY A 89 1.26 7.21 -10.50
CA GLY A 89 1.51 8.06 -9.36
C GLY A 89 2.97 8.47 -9.20
N ILE A 90 3.17 9.62 -8.54
CA ILE A 90 4.48 10.14 -8.15
C ILE A 90 4.44 10.63 -6.71
N SER A 91 5.49 10.34 -5.96
CA SER A 91 5.70 10.93 -4.64
C SER A 91 7.15 11.34 -4.43
N PRO A 92 7.41 12.62 -4.12
CA PRO A 92 8.68 13.04 -3.57
C PRO A 92 8.97 12.30 -2.27
N ASN A 93 10.24 11.94 -2.04
CA ASN A 93 10.69 11.27 -0.84
C ASN A 93 11.72 12.13 -0.10
N VAL A 94 11.36 12.60 1.09
CA VAL A 94 12.24 13.39 1.96
C VAL A 94 12.42 12.66 3.27
N THR A 95 13.45 11.84 3.40
CA THR A 95 13.75 11.12 4.64
C THR A 95 14.33 12.08 5.68
N ILE A 96 13.85 11.98 6.91
CA ILE A 96 14.26 12.83 8.04
C ILE A 96 14.70 11.95 9.20
N SER A 97 15.98 12.07 9.57
CA SER A 97 16.48 11.43 10.79
C SER A 97 16.17 12.32 11.98
N THR A 98 15.12 11.98 12.73
CA THR A 98 14.67 12.77 13.88
C THR A 98 13.93 11.90 14.89
N THR A 99 13.79 12.42 16.09
CA THR A 99 13.02 11.78 17.17
C THR A 99 11.60 12.29 17.13
N ILE A 100 10.64 11.38 17.30
CA ILE A 100 9.24 11.72 17.55
C ILE A 100 8.94 11.63 19.04
N LYS A 101 8.06 12.49 19.55
CA LYS A 101 7.75 12.57 20.98
C LYS A 101 6.28 12.87 21.23
N LYS A 102 5.72 12.19 22.25
CA LYS A 102 4.41 12.50 22.83
C LYS A 102 4.56 12.58 24.35
N GLY A 103 4.44 13.78 24.90
CA GLY A 103 4.69 13.98 26.35
C GLY A 103 6.13 13.65 26.75
N ASN A 104 6.28 12.64 27.59
CA ASN A 104 7.58 12.12 28.03
C ASN A 104 8.10 10.95 27.17
N ASP A 105 7.23 10.33 26.37
CA ASP A 105 7.57 9.19 25.55
C ASP A 105 8.23 9.64 24.24
N SER A 106 9.20 8.87 23.79
CA SER A 106 9.95 9.20 22.57
C SER A 106 10.37 7.95 21.82
N MET A 107 10.31 8.02 20.50
CA MET A 107 10.78 6.98 19.59
C MET A 107 11.87 7.57 18.67
N THR A 108 12.90 6.79 18.42
CA THR A 108 14.10 7.22 17.66
C THR A 108 14.33 6.40 16.40
N SER A 109 13.79 5.20 16.33
CA SER A 109 13.92 4.28 15.20
C SER A 109 12.86 4.52 14.13
N THR A 110 11.78 5.24 14.48
CA THR A 110 10.65 5.52 13.58
C THR A 110 11.10 6.17 12.27
N SER A 111 10.64 5.61 11.16
CA SER A 111 10.87 6.15 9.82
C SER A 111 10.04 7.42 9.61
N VAL A 112 10.67 8.59 9.60
CA VAL A 112 10.01 9.87 9.34
C VAL A 112 10.33 10.32 7.92
N ALA A 113 9.27 10.50 7.10
CA ALA A 113 9.45 10.90 5.70
C ALA A 113 8.40 11.92 5.23
N GLY A 114 8.83 12.81 4.34
CA GLY A 114 7.94 13.66 3.56
C GLY A 114 7.42 12.95 2.33
N ARG A 115 6.11 12.97 2.12
CA ARG A 115 5.40 12.26 1.05
C ARG A 115 4.37 13.17 0.38
N SER A 116 3.91 12.78 -0.81
CA SER A 116 2.74 13.38 -1.45
C SER A 116 1.44 12.76 -0.95
N GLU A 117 0.33 13.34 -1.39
CA GLU A 117 -1.02 12.80 -1.16
C GLU A 117 -1.25 11.46 -1.86
N GLN A 118 -0.50 11.16 -2.91
CA GLN A 118 -0.62 9.92 -3.69
C GLN A 118 0.14 8.75 -3.04
N TYR A 119 0.97 9.01 -2.02
CA TYR A 119 1.86 7.97 -1.49
C TYR A 119 1.13 6.80 -0.80
N LEU A 120 -0.05 7.05 -0.23
CA LEU A 120 -0.88 6.01 0.35
C LEU A 120 -1.34 5.03 -0.74
N ASP A 121 -1.82 5.56 -1.87
CA ASP A 121 -2.24 4.77 -3.03
C ASP A 121 -1.05 4.06 -3.69
N ILE A 122 0.11 4.73 -3.78
CA ILE A 122 1.37 4.13 -4.28
C ILE A 122 1.77 2.90 -3.45
N LYS A 123 1.49 2.92 -2.15
CA LYS A 123 1.79 1.83 -1.23
C LYS A 123 0.68 0.78 -1.17
N ASP A 124 -0.48 1.06 -1.74
CA ASP A 124 -1.69 0.25 -1.60
C ASP A 124 -2.07 0.05 -0.12
N TYR A 125 -1.96 1.13 0.66
CA TYR A 125 -2.26 1.12 2.08
C TYR A 125 -3.60 1.77 2.35
N ASP A 126 -4.38 1.16 3.23
CA ASP A 126 -5.65 1.71 3.72
C ASP A 126 -5.50 2.47 5.03
N LEU A 127 -6.42 3.40 5.26
CA LEU A 127 -6.50 4.13 6.51
C LEU A 127 -7.42 3.40 7.49
N GLN A 128 -6.92 3.11 8.67
CA GLN A 128 -7.73 2.63 9.78
C GLN A 128 -8.69 3.71 10.27
N LEU A 129 -8.20 4.95 10.40
CA LEU A 129 -8.97 6.10 10.87
C LEU A 129 -8.42 7.41 10.30
N GLY A 130 -9.31 8.40 10.18
CA GLY A 130 -8.94 9.76 9.80
C GLY A 130 -8.90 9.98 8.30
N ARG A 131 -7.93 10.76 7.83
CA ARG A 131 -7.74 11.11 6.42
C ARG A 131 -6.26 11.11 6.03
N ASN A 132 -6.00 10.95 4.74
CA ASN A 132 -4.68 11.10 4.17
C ASN A 132 -4.22 12.59 4.16
N ILE A 133 -2.93 12.80 3.91
CA ILE A 133 -2.38 14.08 3.48
C ILE A 133 -3.12 14.50 2.20
N THR A 134 -3.47 15.77 2.13
CA THR A 134 -4.14 16.33 0.94
C THR A 134 -3.19 17.29 0.21
N TYR A 135 -3.45 17.51 -1.08
CA TYR A 135 -2.75 18.52 -1.86
C TYR A 135 -2.79 19.91 -1.19
N SER A 136 -3.91 20.26 -0.54
CA SER A 136 -4.04 21.51 0.24
C SER A 136 -3.06 21.59 1.41
N ASP A 137 -2.81 20.47 2.11
CA ASP A 137 -1.83 20.42 3.21
C ASP A 137 -0.41 20.66 2.69
N ILE A 138 -0.10 20.12 1.50
CA ILE A 138 1.20 20.27 0.84
C ILE A 138 1.43 21.73 0.44
N VAL A 139 0.50 22.32 -0.30
CA VAL A 139 0.61 23.70 -0.80
C VAL A 139 0.65 24.71 0.35
N SER A 140 -0.20 24.51 1.37
CA SER A 140 -0.28 25.39 2.53
C SER A 140 0.78 25.10 3.60
N ARG A 141 1.65 24.09 3.38
CA ARG A 141 2.68 23.65 4.32
C ARG A 141 2.13 23.39 5.72
N GLN A 142 0.99 22.68 5.78
CA GLN A 142 0.35 22.37 7.04
C GLN A 142 1.20 21.42 7.89
N LYS A 143 1.21 21.66 9.19
CA LYS A 143 1.88 20.78 10.15
C LYS A 143 0.94 19.65 10.55
N VAL A 144 0.68 18.75 9.61
CA VAL A 144 -0.10 17.53 9.80
C VAL A 144 0.76 16.30 9.53
N CYS A 145 0.36 15.15 10.07
CA CYS A 145 1.03 13.88 9.81
C CYS A 145 0.02 12.73 9.73
N VAL A 146 0.38 11.72 8.96
CA VAL A 146 -0.21 10.38 8.96
C VAL A 146 0.79 9.45 9.61
N ILE A 147 0.32 8.56 10.47
CA ILE A 147 1.17 7.66 11.25
C ILE A 147 0.81 6.21 11.00
N GLY A 148 1.79 5.32 11.14
CA GLY A 148 1.56 3.88 11.09
C GLY A 148 0.92 3.36 12.37
N ALA A 149 0.39 2.15 12.29
CA ALA A 149 -0.34 1.50 13.38
C ALA A 149 0.53 1.32 14.65
N TYR A 150 1.80 0.99 14.50
CA TYR A 150 2.73 0.83 15.63
C TYR A 150 2.92 2.14 16.39
N VAL A 151 3.14 3.27 15.69
CA VAL A 151 3.28 4.59 16.32
C VAL A 151 2.01 4.99 17.07
N ALA A 152 0.82 4.70 16.49
CA ALA A 152 -0.46 4.96 17.15
C ALA A 152 -0.64 4.11 18.41
N GLN A 153 -0.26 2.86 18.38
CA GLN A 153 -0.34 1.95 19.53
C GLN A 153 0.64 2.35 20.63
N GLU A 154 1.90 2.62 20.29
CA GLU A 154 2.97 2.88 21.27
C GLU A 154 2.80 4.24 21.95
N LEU A 155 2.54 5.32 21.20
CA LEU A 155 2.49 6.67 21.76
C LEU A 155 1.10 7.11 22.24
N PHE A 156 0.04 6.50 21.73
CA PHE A 156 -1.34 6.90 22.05
C PHE A 156 -2.19 5.77 22.64
N GLY A 157 -1.73 4.51 22.49
CA GLY A 157 -2.40 3.30 22.95
C GLY A 157 -3.53 2.82 22.05
N SER A 158 -3.97 3.61 21.05
CA SER A 158 -4.89 3.19 19.98
C SER A 158 -5.03 4.26 18.92
N ALA A 159 -5.50 3.87 17.72
CA ALA A 159 -5.75 4.78 16.60
C ALA A 159 -6.77 5.88 16.95
N ASP A 160 -7.87 5.53 17.63
CA ASP A 160 -8.91 6.49 18.05
C ASP A 160 -8.36 7.63 18.92
N LYS A 161 -7.38 7.32 19.77
CA LYS A 161 -6.76 8.31 20.66
C LYS A 161 -5.68 9.12 19.97
N ALA A 162 -5.18 8.65 18.82
CA ALA A 162 -4.14 9.34 18.08
C ALA A 162 -4.69 10.45 17.18
N ILE A 163 -5.88 10.25 16.61
CA ILE A 163 -6.50 11.24 15.72
C ILE A 163 -6.75 12.56 16.44
N ASP A 164 -6.47 13.64 15.75
CA ASP A 164 -6.56 15.04 16.21
C ASP A 164 -5.58 15.41 17.34
N GLU A 165 -4.81 14.47 17.84
CA GLU A 165 -3.75 14.70 18.82
C GLU A 165 -2.48 15.28 18.19
N THR A 166 -1.57 15.72 19.04
CA THR A 166 -0.33 16.36 18.61
C THR A 166 0.87 15.48 18.88
N LEU A 167 1.68 15.27 17.84
CA LEU A 167 2.97 14.60 17.87
C LEU A 167 4.09 15.63 17.65
N LYS A 168 5.14 15.60 18.45
CA LYS A 168 6.33 16.45 18.24
C LYS A 168 7.33 15.71 17.37
N ILE A 169 7.71 16.32 16.25
CA ILE A 169 8.68 15.78 15.29
C ILE A 169 9.77 16.83 15.08
N GLY A 170 11.01 16.49 15.42
CA GLY A 170 12.12 17.43 15.33
C GLY A 170 11.94 18.71 16.16
N GLY A 171 11.17 18.64 17.24
CA GLY A 171 10.83 19.76 18.11
C GLY A 171 9.61 20.58 17.71
N TYR A 172 9.00 20.33 16.56
CA TYR A 172 7.79 21.01 16.10
C TYR A 172 6.56 20.14 16.34
N ALA A 173 5.43 20.79 16.60
CA ALA A 173 4.14 20.12 16.81
C ALA A 173 3.45 19.86 15.47
N TYR A 174 3.04 18.61 15.24
CA TYR A 174 2.27 18.14 14.09
C TYR A 174 0.97 17.52 14.56
N LYS A 175 -0.13 17.81 13.88
CA LYS A 175 -1.43 17.21 14.19
C LYS A 175 -1.55 15.88 13.45
N VAL A 176 -1.90 14.82 14.15
CA VAL A 176 -2.20 13.51 13.55
C VAL A 176 -3.56 13.59 12.86
N VAL A 177 -3.60 13.39 11.56
CA VAL A 177 -4.82 13.45 10.75
C VAL A 177 -5.28 12.10 10.22
N GLY A 178 -4.40 11.11 10.20
CA GLY A 178 -4.71 9.75 9.78
C GLY A 178 -3.81 8.73 10.48
N VAL A 179 -4.35 7.53 10.63
CA VAL A 179 -3.65 6.33 11.09
C VAL A 179 -3.87 5.26 10.03
N VAL A 180 -2.77 4.68 9.56
CA VAL A 180 -2.78 3.61 8.55
C VAL A 180 -3.13 2.29 9.23
N GLU A 181 -3.81 1.40 8.52
CA GLU A 181 -4.08 0.04 9.00
C GLU A 181 -2.77 -0.74 9.22
N VAL A 182 -2.84 -1.77 10.05
CA VAL A 182 -1.71 -2.68 10.27
C VAL A 182 -1.35 -3.36 8.95
N GLN A 183 -0.08 -3.26 8.57
CA GLN A 183 0.44 -3.86 7.33
C GLN A 183 1.02 -5.25 7.59
N ASP A 184 1.69 -5.42 8.73
CA ASP A 184 2.28 -6.70 9.13
C ASP A 184 2.13 -6.89 10.64
N GLU A 185 1.21 -7.78 11.04
CA GLU A 185 0.98 -8.11 12.46
C GLU A 185 2.20 -8.74 13.14
N ASP A 186 3.04 -9.43 12.37
CA ASP A 186 4.24 -10.10 12.88
C ASP A 186 5.43 -9.14 13.02
N ASP A 187 5.39 -7.95 12.39
CA ASP A 187 6.44 -6.91 12.39
C ASP A 187 6.01 -5.60 13.12
N MET A 188 5.06 -5.71 14.05
CA MET A 188 4.59 -4.60 14.90
C MET A 188 5.60 -4.31 16.02
N GLU A 189 6.79 -3.81 15.65
CA GLU A 189 7.90 -3.51 16.56
C GLU A 189 8.63 -2.20 16.20
N ASP A 190 9.52 -1.77 17.09
CA ASP A 190 10.36 -0.58 16.89
C ASP A 190 11.28 -0.73 15.66
N GLY A 191 11.09 0.12 14.68
CA GLY A 191 11.74 0.03 13.37
C GLY A 191 11.09 -0.93 12.36
N GLY A 192 9.96 -1.55 12.71
CA GLY A 192 9.19 -2.43 11.84
C GLY A 192 8.41 -1.70 10.74
N THR A 193 7.67 -2.47 9.96
CA THR A 193 6.93 -1.98 8.78
C THR A 193 5.91 -0.91 9.14
N ASP A 194 5.26 -1.01 10.30
CA ASP A 194 4.24 -0.09 10.78
C ASP A 194 4.80 1.05 11.65
N ASP A 195 6.14 1.14 11.82
CA ASP A 195 6.80 2.21 12.56
C ASP A 195 7.22 3.36 11.65
N PHE A 196 6.25 4.14 11.20
CA PHE A 196 6.50 5.30 10.34
C PHE A 196 5.62 6.51 10.65
N VAL A 197 6.10 7.68 10.21
CA VAL A 197 5.36 8.95 10.20
C VAL A 197 5.56 9.64 8.86
N TRP A 198 4.46 9.96 8.17
CA TRP A 198 4.49 10.70 6.93
C TRP A 198 4.02 12.13 7.12
N LEU A 199 4.77 13.05 6.53
CA LEU A 199 4.50 14.49 6.53
C LEU A 199 4.27 14.97 5.09
N PRO A 200 3.59 16.09 4.86
CA PRO A 200 3.67 16.78 3.58
C PRO A 200 5.14 17.04 3.22
N TYR A 201 5.58 16.65 2.01
CA TYR A 201 6.98 16.76 1.62
C TYR A 201 7.52 18.19 1.72
N THR A 202 6.66 19.20 1.49
CA THR A 202 7.01 20.63 1.63
C THR A 202 7.34 21.01 3.07
N THR A 203 6.68 20.40 4.04
CA THR A 203 6.94 20.62 5.47
C THR A 203 8.18 19.82 5.90
N ALA A 204 8.33 18.63 5.35
CA ALA A 204 9.48 17.76 5.58
C ALA A 204 10.79 18.38 5.08
N THR A 205 10.82 19.01 3.89
CA THR A 205 11.99 19.73 3.38
C THR A 205 12.41 20.87 4.29
N SER A 206 11.43 21.58 4.86
CA SER A 206 11.72 22.66 5.82
C SER A 206 12.35 22.11 7.12
N LEU A 207 11.90 20.94 7.58
CA LEU A 207 12.42 20.27 8.76
C LEU A 207 13.83 19.68 8.50
N ALA A 208 14.03 19.06 7.34
CA ALA A 208 15.31 18.51 6.92
C ALA A 208 16.38 19.57 6.60
N LYS A 209 15.96 20.85 6.49
CA LYS A 209 16.81 21.97 6.02
C LYS A 209 17.44 21.67 4.65
N SER A 210 16.76 20.89 3.83
CA SER A 210 17.20 20.55 2.48
C SER A 210 16.43 21.40 1.48
N ALA A 211 17.15 22.07 0.59
CA ALA A 211 16.52 22.88 -0.46
C ALA A 211 16.03 22.01 -1.64
N ASN A 212 16.65 20.85 -1.85
CA ASN A 212 16.39 20.00 -2.99
C ASN A 212 15.85 18.63 -2.55
N ILE A 213 14.93 18.09 -3.32
CA ILE A 213 14.46 16.71 -3.21
C ILE A 213 15.19 15.89 -4.27
N ASN A 214 15.85 14.85 -3.83
CA ASN A 214 16.69 14.03 -4.69
C ASN A 214 16.14 12.62 -4.91
N SER A 215 15.05 12.27 -4.28
CA SER A 215 14.44 10.95 -4.39
C SER A 215 12.95 11.07 -4.63
N TYR A 216 12.46 10.26 -5.58
CA TYR A 216 11.05 10.18 -5.96
C TYR A 216 10.66 8.73 -6.10
N THR A 217 9.44 8.40 -5.72
CA THR A 217 8.82 7.09 -5.97
C THR A 217 7.75 7.27 -7.01
N PHE A 218 7.84 6.52 -8.11
CA PHE A 218 6.81 6.40 -9.13
C PHE A 218 6.13 5.05 -9.04
N THR A 219 4.87 4.99 -9.43
CA THR A 219 4.15 3.73 -9.62
C THR A 219 3.88 3.55 -11.10
N VAL A 220 4.26 2.41 -11.65
CA VAL A 220 3.92 2.06 -13.03
C VAL A 220 2.50 1.52 -13.11
N SER A 221 1.78 1.87 -14.18
CA SER A 221 0.40 1.43 -14.43
C SER A 221 0.31 -0.07 -14.75
N ASP A 222 1.37 -0.65 -15.31
CA ASP A 222 1.48 -2.07 -15.58
C ASP A 222 2.92 -2.55 -15.31
N THR A 223 3.05 -3.68 -14.62
CA THR A 223 4.35 -4.31 -14.35
C THR A 223 5.11 -4.69 -15.61
N ASP A 224 4.40 -4.98 -16.71
CA ASP A 224 5.01 -5.27 -18.01
C ASP A 224 5.71 -4.03 -18.60
N ASN A 225 5.29 -2.82 -18.24
CA ASN A 225 5.87 -1.56 -18.67
C ASN A 225 7.06 -1.10 -17.79
N ALA A 226 7.36 -1.81 -16.71
CA ALA A 226 8.38 -1.40 -15.76
C ALA A 226 9.78 -1.27 -16.37
N GLU A 227 10.12 -2.11 -17.34
CA GLU A 227 11.42 -2.01 -18.05
C GLU A 227 11.46 -0.82 -19.02
N GLU A 228 10.36 -0.48 -19.69
CA GLU A 228 10.25 0.70 -20.52
C GLU A 228 10.35 1.98 -19.66
N ALA A 229 9.60 2.02 -18.58
CA ALA A 229 9.61 3.13 -17.62
C ALA A 229 10.98 3.42 -17.00
N LYS A 230 11.85 2.40 -16.84
CA LYS A 230 13.23 2.57 -16.34
C LYS A 230 14.19 3.17 -17.36
N THR A 231 13.85 3.13 -18.64
CA THR A 231 14.73 3.59 -19.73
C THR A 231 14.46 5.02 -20.17
N LEU A 232 13.39 5.63 -19.67
CA LEU A 232 13.04 7.04 -19.84
C LEU A 232 13.90 7.94 -18.95
#